data_42833b0ebbeb57aad7b03d7acd6de591
#
_entry.id   42833b0ebbeb57aad7b03d7acd6de591
#
_cell.length_a   1.000
_cell.length_b   1.000
_cell.length_c   1.000
_cell.angle_alpha   90.00
_cell.angle_beta   90.00
_cell.angle_gamma   90.00
#
_symmetry.space_group_name_H-M   'P 1'
#
loop_
_entity.id
_entity.type
_entity.pdbx_description
1 polymer ?
#
loop_
_entity_poly.entity_id
_entity_poly.type
_entity_poly.pdbx_seq_one_letter_code
_entity_poly.pdbx_strand_id
1 'polypeptide(L)'
;MHRITAPILAGALAAALFAGPAMAQPKSLALVTNAAADFWTIAKRGVEKAQGEHPDYKMEVVITGQATAAEQRRELDDLIARGIAGVTISVIDPANSTEELNKVAAKAVLFTTDSDAPKSDRVVYIGTDNVAAGRQAGEEIKKALPNGGKVMMFVGTMDADNARERVDGIKDVLKGTNIQIVDIRTDGVDFAKAKANVQDALAKGGLDCLVGLYSYNTPQIYSAVKEAGKAGQIKIVGFDEDPQTLRGVADGTIQATIVQQPFEFGYQSMTDMIKYLNDDKSFIPANHLIIIPTRIIDKSNVADFQGFMRKLLQK
;
A
#
# COMPACT_ATOMS: atom_id res chain seq x y z
N MET A 1 18.13 -20.21 94.54
CA MET A 1 18.55 -19.71 93.21
C MET A 1 17.67 -20.36 92.16
N HIS A 2 16.59 -19.68 91.79
CA HIS A 2 15.64 -20.19 90.78
C HIS A 2 15.86 -19.41 89.49
N ARG A 3 16.24 -20.09 88.37
CA ARG A 3 16.32 -19.53 87.04
C ARG A 3 14.99 -19.70 86.36
N ILE A 4 14.36 -18.60 86.00
CA ILE A 4 13.12 -18.59 85.21
C ILE A 4 13.56 -18.46 83.72
N THR A 5 13.23 -19.47 82.92
CA THR A 5 13.38 -19.47 81.45
C THR A 5 12.06 -19.04 80.86
N ALA A 6 12.05 -17.92 80.07
CA ALA A 6 10.90 -17.45 79.28
C ALA A 6 10.95 -18.04 77.88
N PRO A 7 9.80 -18.50 77.29
CA PRO A 7 9.79 -18.91 75.89
C PRO A 7 9.66 -17.76 74.95
N ILE A 8 10.52 -17.76 73.90
CA ILE A 8 10.44 -16.86 72.76
C ILE A 8 9.37 -17.39 71.79
N LEU A 9 8.28 -16.64 71.65
CA LEU A 9 7.27 -16.88 70.59
C LEU A 9 7.82 -16.28 69.28
N ALA A 10 8.16 -17.17 68.31
CA ALA A 10 8.47 -16.79 66.95
C ALA A 10 7.17 -16.60 66.14
N GLY A 11 6.76 -15.37 65.90
CA GLY A 11 5.64 -15.04 65.04
C GLY A 11 6.04 -15.18 63.57
N ALA A 12 5.53 -16.19 62.87
CA ALA A 12 5.65 -16.33 61.42
C ALA A 12 4.69 -15.34 60.71
N LEU A 13 5.24 -14.28 60.15
CA LEU A 13 4.51 -13.32 59.32
C LEU A 13 4.34 -13.94 57.91
N ALA A 14 3.16 -14.48 57.62
CA ALA A 14 2.81 -14.96 56.27
C ALA A 14 2.56 -13.77 55.37
N ALA A 15 3.53 -13.43 54.53
CA ALA A 15 3.37 -12.47 53.43
C ALA A 15 2.50 -13.12 52.34
N ALA A 16 1.21 -12.80 52.30
CA ALA A 16 0.33 -13.13 51.20
C ALA A 16 0.74 -12.24 49.98
N LEU A 17 1.47 -12.82 49.04
CA LEU A 17 1.71 -12.23 47.72
C LEU A 17 0.36 -12.15 46.98
N PHE A 18 -0.26 -10.99 46.95
CA PHE A 18 -1.33 -10.66 46.00
C PHE A 18 -0.72 -10.65 44.60
N ALA A 19 -0.72 -11.81 43.92
CA ALA A 19 -0.55 -11.84 42.46
C ALA A 19 -1.81 -11.19 41.85
N GLY A 20 -1.77 -9.91 41.59
CA GLY A 20 -2.77 -9.24 40.77
C GLY A 20 -2.85 -9.94 39.39
N PRO A 21 -4.01 -9.95 38.73
CA PRO A 21 -4.11 -10.53 37.41
C PRO A 21 -3.05 -9.85 36.50
N ALA A 22 -2.12 -10.65 36.00
CA ALA A 22 -1.17 -10.18 34.99
C ALA A 22 -2.02 -9.70 33.78
N MET A 23 -2.13 -8.40 33.60
CA MET A 23 -2.73 -7.84 32.39
C MET A 23 -1.93 -8.37 31.20
N ALA A 24 -2.56 -9.20 30.39
CA ALA A 24 -1.94 -9.68 29.15
C ALA A 24 -1.52 -8.45 28.33
N GLN A 25 -0.26 -8.43 27.89
CA GLN A 25 0.20 -7.31 27.06
C GLN A 25 -0.66 -7.25 25.78
N PRO A 26 -1.04 -6.05 25.31
CA PRO A 26 -1.79 -5.89 24.08
C PRO A 26 -1.09 -6.60 22.93
N LYS A 27 -1.82 -7.39 22.15
CA LYS A 27 -1.29 -7.97 20.92
C LYS A 27 -0.95 -6.84 19.95
N SER A 28 0.22 -6.90 19.32
CA SER A 28 0.69 -5.88 18.38
C SER A 28 0.48 -6.33 16.94
N LEU A 29 0.02 -5.40 16.07
CA LEU A 29 -0.20 -5.60 14.64
C LEU A 29 0.58 -4.53 13.88
N ALA A 30 1.08 -4.87 12.69
CA ALA A 30 1.81 -3.92 11.85
C ALA A 30 1.34 -3.94 10.39
N LEU A 31 1.33 -2.76 9.77
CA LEU A 31 1.27 -2.59 8.33
C LEU A 31 2.67 -2.17 7.86
N VAL A 32 3.29 -2.96 6.97
CA VAL A 32 4.60 -2.68 6.38
C VAL A 32 4.41 -2.20 4.94
N THR A 33 4.94 -1.01 4.64
CA THR A 33 4.79 -0.39 3.32
C THR A 33 5.85 -0.87 2.33
N ASN A 34 5.68 -0.54 1.04
CA ASN A 34 6.68 -0.80 0.00
C ASN A 34 7.55 0.43 -0.32
N ALA A 35 7.18 1.60 0.21
CA ALA A 35 7.87 2.86 -0.04
C ALA A 35 7.43 3.94 0.95
N ALA A 36 8.18 5.04 1.02
CA ALA A 36 7.76 6.28 1.69
C ALA A 36 7.00 7.15 0.68
N ALA A 37 5.67 7.01 0.61
CA ALA A 37 4.79 7.77 -0.28
C ALA A 37 3.51 8.22 0.45
N ASP A 38 2.91 9.33 0.01
CA ASP A 38 1.69 9.90 0.60
C ASP A 38 0.49 8.93 0.59
N PHE A 39 0.47 8.01 -0.37
CA PHE A 39 -0.46 6.87 -0.41
C PHE A 39 -0.56 6.15 0.95
N TRP A 40 0.57 5.92 1.60
CA TRP A 40 0.62 5.22 2.88
C TRP A 40 0.19 6.10 4.06
N THR A 41 0.20 7.42 3.92
CA THR A 41 -0.41 8.34 4.90
C THR A 41 -1.92 8.14 4.96
N ILE A 42 -2.57 7.87 3.82
CA ILE A 42 -4.01 7.57 3.77
C ILE A 42 -4.29 6.18 4.38
N ALA A 43 -3.49 5.17 4.06
CA ALA A 43 -3.60 3.84 4.67
C ALA A 43 -3.43 3.90 6.20
N LYS A 44 -2.47 4.71 6.69
CA LYS A 44 -2.26 4.96 8.11
C LYS A 44 -3.52 5.50 8.80
N ARG A 45 -4.30 6.39 8.16
CA ARG A 45 -5.59 6.84 8.72
C ARG A 45 -6.57 5.68 8.93
N GLY A 46 -6.56 4.69 8.05
CA GLY A 46 -7.34 3.45 8.22
C GLY A 46 -6.88 2.64 9.44
N VAL A 47 -5.56 2.49 9.61
CA VAL A 47 -4.97 1.83 10.78
C VAL A 47 -5.30 2.59 12.07
N GLU A 48 -5.18 3.92 12.08
CA GLU A 48 -5.52 4.77 13.22
C GLU A 48 -7.00 4.65 13.62
N LYS A 49 -7.91 4.56 12.64
CA LYS A 49 -9.33 4.29 12.89
C LYS A 49 -9.53 2.94 13.55
N ALA A 50 -8.93 1.87 13.01
CA ALA A 50 -8.99 0.54 13.61
C ALA A 50 -8.42 0.52 15.03
N GLN A 51 -7.30 1.21 15.28
CA GLN A 51 -6.72 1.37 16.61
C GLN A 51 -7.68 2.04 17.61
N GLY A 52 -8.42 3.05 17.18
CA GLY A 52 -9.42 3.73 18.01
C GLY A 52 -10.61 2.82 18.39
N GLU A 53 -10.98 1.88 17.52
CA GLU A 53 -12.06 0.93 17.73
C GLU A 53 -11.62 -0.31 18.54
N HIS A 54 -10.30 -0.62 18.55
CA HIS A 54 -9.72 -1.78 19.22
C HIS A 54 -8.56 -1.37 20.15
N PRO A 55 -8.84 -0.69 21.28
CA PRO A 55 -7.81 -0.17 22.18
C PRO A 55 -7.02 -1.27 22.93
N ASP A 56 -7.50 -2.49 22.91
CA ASP A 56 -6.87 -3.70 23.45
C ASP A 56 -5.76 -4.27 22.54
N TYR A 57 -5.61 -3.73 21.33
CA TYR A 57 -4.51 -4.02 20.41
C TYR A 57 -3.57 -2.82 20.30
N LYS A 58 -2.34 -3.04 19.86
CA LYS A 58 -1.40 -2.00 19.48
C LYS A 58 -1.11 -2.11 17.99
N MET A 59 -1.38 -1.04 17.23
CA MET A 59 -1.22 -1.03 15.77
C MET A 59 -0.18 0.00 15.34
N GLU A 60 0.70 -0.40 14.42
CA GLU A 60 1.72 0.48 13.87
C GLU A 60 1.79 0.40 12.35
N VAL A 61 2.29 1.46 11.72
CA VAL A 61 2.65 1.48 10.31
C VAL A 61 4.16 1.65 10.21
N VAL A 62 4.82 0.68 9.62
CA VAL A 62 6.25 0.67 9.36
C VAL A 62 6.48 1.17 7.94
N ILE A 63 7.06 2.36 7.83
CA ILE A 63 7.34 2.99 6.53
C ILE A 63 8.71 2.54 6.04
N THR A 64 8.73 1.77 4.97
CA THR A 64 9.96 1.33 4.30
C THR A 64 10.63 2.53 3.62
N GLY A 65 11.77 2.96 4.15
CA GLY A 65 12.45 4.17 3.71
C GLY A 65 13.20 4.02 2.39
N GLN A 66 13.84 2.84 2.21
CA GLN A 66 14.51 2.47 0.97
C GLN A 66 13.68 1.38 0.28
N ALA A 67 12.87 1.65 -0.66
CA ALA A 67 11.95 0.72 -1.32
C ALA A 67 12.67 -0.56 -1.87
N THR A 68 13.25 -1.38 -0.98
CA THR A 68 14.00 -2.60 -1.29
C THR A 68 13.52 -3.80 -0.47
N ALA A 69 13.55 -4.99 -1.07
CA ALA A 69 13.23 -6.23 -0.37
C ALA A 69 14.16 -6.50 0.83
N ALA A 70 15.42 -6.04 0.76
CA ALA A 70 16.38 -6.19 1.85
C ALA A 70 15.99 -5.36 3.09
N GLU A 71 15.44 -4.16 2.90
CA GLU A 71 14.92 -3.36 4.00
C GLU A 71 13.64 -3.96 4.57
N GLN A 72 12.68 -4.35 3.72
CA GLN A 72 11.48 -5.05 4.20
C GLN A 72 11.82 -6.29 5.05
N ARG A 73 12.82 -7.07 4.64
CA ARG A 73 13.29 -8.22 5.43
C ARG A 73 13.74 -7.79 6.82
N ARG A 74 14.56 -6.74 6.96
CA ARG A 74 15.03 -6.24 8.26
C ARG A 74 13.89 -5.78 9.15
N GLU A 75 12.90 -5.10 8.56
CA GLU A 75 11.70 -4.65 9.26
C GLU A 75 10.85 -5.84 9.76
N LEU A 76 10.70 -6.88 8.93
CA LEU A 76 10.00 -8.10 9.32
C LEU A 76 10.74 -8.86 10.43
N ASP A 77 12.08 -8.96 10.35
CA ASP A 77 12.91 -9.59 11.39
C ASP A 77 12.76 -8.86 12.73
N ASP A 78 12.76 -7.51 12.72
CA ASP A 78 12.54 -6.70 13.93
C ASP A 78 11.14 -6.91 14.53
N LEU A 79 10.11 -6.91 13.69
CA LEU A 79 8.72 -7.16 14.10
C LEU A 79 8.58 -8.53 14.77
N ILE A 80 9.17 -9.57 14.18
CA ILE A 80 9.18 -10.92 14.74
C ILE A 80 9.95 -10.98 16.06
N ALA A 81 11.11 -10.31 16.16
CA ALA A 81 11.90 -10.25 17.39
C ALA A 81 11.15 -9.57 18.54
N ARG A 82 10.29 -8.58 18.22
CA ARG A 82 9.41 -7.89 19.19
C ARG A 82 8.14 -8.67 19.54
N GLY A 83 7.92 -9.85 18.94
CA GLY A 83 6.74 -10.70 19.22
C GLY A 83 5.46 -10.17 18.60
N ILE A 84 5.51 -9.61 17.39
CA ILE A 84 4.33 -9.16 16.65
C ILE A 84 3.31 -10.30 16.50
N ALA A 85 2.01 -10.01 16.68
CA ALA A 85 0.95 -11.01 16.55
C ALA A 85 0.46 -11.14 15.09
N GLY A 86 0.58 -10.08 14.31
CA GLY A 86 0.19 -10.10 12.91
C GLY A 86 0.79 -8.95 12.09
N VAL A 87 1.05 -9.25 10.83
CA VAL A 87 1.64 -8.33 9.85
C VAL A 87 0.80 -8.33 8.58
N THR A 88 0.48 -7.16 8.06
CA THR A 88 0.06 -6.97 6.66
C THR A 88 1.16 -6.21 5.91
N ILE A 89 1.51 -6.62 4.72
CA ILE A 89 2.64 -6.09 3.98
C ILE A 89 2.34 -5.89 2.50
N SER A 90 2.79 -4.76 1.94
CA SER A 90 2.86 -4.56 0.49
C SER A 90 4.21 -5.05 -0.02
N VAL A 91 4.24 -6.17 -0.72
CA VAL A 91 5.48 -6.89 -1.04
C VAL A 91 6.19 -6.27 -2.25
N ILE A 92 7.46 -5.89 -2.09
CA ILE A 92 8.26 -5.26 -3.16
C ILE A 92 8.72 -6.29 -4.21
N ASP A 93 9.19 -7.46 -3.77
CA ASP A 93 9.72 -8.52 -4.63
C ASP A 93 9.21 -9.89 -4.17
N PRO A 94 7.98 -10.27 -4.55
CA PRO A 94 7.39 -11.53 -4.13
C PRO A 94 8.13 -12.76 -4.67
N ALA A 95 8.83 -12.64 -5.80
CA ALA A 95 9.58 -13.76 -6.38
C ALA A 95 10.76 -14.20 -5.48
N ASN A 96 11.42 -13.25 -4.80
CA ASN A 96 12.57 -13.51 -3.96
C ASN A 96 12.27 -13.41 -2.45
N SER A 97 11.05 -13.02 -2.05
CA SER A 97 10.68 -12.84 -0.64
C SER A 97 9.81 -13.97 -0.07
N THR A 98 9.40 -14.96 -0.86
CA THR A 98 8.47 -16.01 -0.44
C THR A 98 8.96 -16.76 0.81
N GLU A 99 10.23 -17.17 0.86
CA GLU A 99 10.80 -17.86 2.02
C GLU A 99 10.75 -17.01 3.28
N GLU A 100 11.07 -15.72 3.18
CA GLU A 100 11.05 -14.79 4.30
C GLU A 100 9.63 -14.55 4.81
N LEU A 101 8.68 -14.37 3.90
CA LEU A 101 7.26 -14.24 4.26
C LEU A 101 6.74 -15.49 4.97
N ASN A 102 7.15 -16.68 4.54
CA ASN A 102 6.76 -17.93 5.20
C ASN A 102 7.38 -18.08 6.60
N LYS A 103 8.59 -17.54 6.84
CA LYS A 103 9.14 -17.45 8.21
C LYS A 103 8.29 -16.54 9.11
N VAL A 104 7.76 -15.45 8.56
CA VAL A 104 6.81 -14.59 9.28
C VAL A 104 5.51 -15.35 9.55
N ALA A 105 4.91 -15.98 8.53
CA ALA A 105 3.66 -16.74 8.64
C ALA A 105 3.74 -17.88 9.68
N ALA A 106 4.93 -18.47 9.89
CA ALA A 106 5.16 -19.50 10.91
C ALA A 106 5.12 -18.97 12.36
N LYS A 107 5.22 -17.64 12.57
CA LYS A 107 5.32 -17.01 13.90
C LYS A 107 4.21 -15.99 14.18
N ALA A 108 3.61 -15.40 13.15
CA ALA A 108 2.59 -14.38 13.24
C ALA A 108 1.56 -14.55 12.11
N VAL A 109 0.38 -13.94 12.25
CA VAL A 109 -0.60 -13.88 11.16
C VAL A 109 -0.02 -13.01 10.04
N LEU A 110 0.06 -13.56 8.82
CA LEU A 110 0.54 -12.82 7.66
C LEU A 110 -0.61 -12.55 6.68
N PHE A 111 -0.83 -11.28 6.40
CA PHE A 111 -1.66 -10.80 5.27
C PHE A 111 -0.76 -10.07 4.27
N THR A 112 -1.22 -9.96 3.04
CA THR A 112 -0.63 -9.02 2.06
C THR A 112 -1.65 -7.96 1.68
N THR A 113 -1.17 -6.78 1.28
CA THR A 113 -2.02 -5.65 0.84
C THR A 113 -1.34 -4.90 -0.30
N ASP A 114 -2.10 -4.20 -1.16
CA ASP A 114 -1.60 -3.40 -2.29
C ASP A 114 -0.80 -4.19 -3.34
N SER A 115 0.32 -4.80 -2.97
CA SER A 115 1.11 -5.73 -3.78
C SER A 115 1.17 -7.09 -3.11
N ASP A 116 0.73 -8.13 -3.84
CA ASP A 116 0.57 -9.49 -3.31
C ASP A 116 1.85 -10.33 -3.39
N ALA A 117 1.84 -11.45 -2.69
CA ALA A 117 2.79 -12.55 -2.79
C ALA A 117 2.04 -13.90 -2.75
N PRO A 118 1.37 -14.28 -3.84
CA PRO A 118 0.42 -15.41 -3.84
C PRO A 118 1.06 -16.77 -3.58
N LYS A 119 2.39 -16.89 -3.71
CA LYS A 119 3.14 -18.13 -3.40
C LYS A 119 3.57 -18.24 -1.94
N SER A 120 3.34 -17.20 -1.13
CA SER A 120 3.62 -17.23 0.31
C SER A 120 2.49 -17.89 1.09
N ASP A 121 2.76 -18.24 2.35
CA ASP A 121 1.78 -18.79 3.29
C ASP A 121 0.88 -17.68 3.90
N ARG A 122 0.64 -16.58 3.17
CA ARG A 122 -0.28 -15.54 3.61
C ARG A 122 -1.70 -16.08 3.74
N VAL A 123 -2.42 -15.61 4.75
CA VAL A 123 -3.83 -16.00 4.96
C VAL A 123 -4.72 -15.40 3.87
N VAL A 124 -4.53 -14.11 3.56
CA VAL A 124 -5.38 -13.37 2.62
C VAL A 124 -4.61 -12.19 2.02
N TYR A 125 -4.96 -11.82 0.80
CA TYR A 125 -4.63 -10.53 0.19
C TYR A 125 -5.82 -9.58 0.35
N ILE A 126 -5.55 -8.34 0.76
CA ILE A 126 -6.56 -7.26 0.85
C ILE A 126 -6.08 -6.08 0.00
N GLY A 127 -6.72 -5.82 -1.12
CA GLY A 127 -6.22 -4.79 -2.02
C GLY A 127 -6.97 -4.69 -3.34
N THR A 128 -6.32 -4.10 -4.32
CA THR A 128 -6.84 -3.89 -5.67
C THR A 128 -6.67 -5.13 -6.55
N ASP A 129 -7.64 -5.43 -7.39
CA ASP A 129 -7.41 -6.22 -8.60
C ASP A 129 -6.62 -5.35 -9.59
N ASN A 130 -5.29 -5.52 -9.58
CA ASN A 130 -4.39 -4.67 -10.36
C ASN A 130 -4.48 -4.92 -11.87
N VAL A 131 -4.86 -6.11 -12.32
CA VAL A 131 -5.14 -6.38 -13.74
C VAL A 131 -6.38 -5.61 -14.18
N ALA A 132 -7.45 -5.63 -13.39
CA ALA A 132 -8.66 -4.86 -13.66
C ALA A 132 -8.38 -3.34 -13.63
N ALA A 133 -7.60 -2.85 -12.67
CA ALA A 133 -7.16 -1.45 -12.61
C ALA A 133 -6.32 -1.05 -13.84
N GLY A 134 -5.43 -1.93 -14.28
CA GLY A 134 -4.68 -1.76 -15.52
C GLY A 134 -5.59 -1.68 -16.75
N ARG A 135 -6.62 -2.52 -16.83
CA ARG A 135 -7.62 -2.45 -17.91
C ARG A 135 -8.38 -1.12 -17.89
N GLN A 136 -8.76 -0.61 -16.72
CA GLN A 136 -9.38 0.72 -16.60
C GLN A 136 -8.45 1.81 -17.14
N ALA A 137 -7.16 1.79 -16.79
CA ALA A 137 -6.18 2.72 -17.35
C ALA A 137 -6.03 2.57 -18.86
N GLY A 138 -6.05 1.35 -19.38
CA GLY A 138 -6.03 1.06 -20.82
C GLY A 138 -7.22 1.67 -21.56
N GLU A 139 -8.42 1.60 -20.99
CA GLU A 139 -9.61 2.25 -21.58
C GLU A 139 -9.49 3.79 -21.58
N GLU A 140 -8.93 4.38 -20.52
CA GLU A 140 -8.69 5.84 -20.50
C GLU A 140 -7.61 6.25 -21.51
N ILE A 141 -6.59 5.43 -21.75
CA ILE A 141 -5.59 5.65 -22.81
C ILE A 141 -6.26 5.61 -24.19
N LYS A 142 -7.16 4.64 -24.46
CA LYS A 142 -7.92 4.57 -25.72
C LYS A 142 -8.80 5.80 -25.94
N LYS A 143 -9.48 6.28 -24.89
CA LYS A 143 -10.27 7.53 -24.96
C LYS A 143 -9.39 8.74 -25.28
N ALA A 144 -8.18 8.80 -24.70
CA ALA A 144 -7.23 9.88 -24.93
C ALA A 144 -6.60 9.85 -26.33
N LEU A 145 -6.46 8.66 -26.92
CA LEU A 145 -5.79 8.39 -28.21
C LEU A 145 -6.70 7.65 -29.20
N PRO A 146 -7.83 8.23 -29.60
CA PRO A 146 -8.83 7.53 -30.45
C PRO A 146 -8.29 7.11 -31.83
N ASN A 147 -7.24 7.77 -32.31
CA ASN A 147 -6.61 7.50 -33.60
C ASN A 147 -5.31 6.66 -33.49
N GLY A 148 -4.99 6.19 -32.28
CA GLY A 148 -3.72 5.54 -31.97
C GLY A 148 -2.64 6.51 -31.51
N GLY A 149 -1.44 5.99 -31.24
CA GLY A 149 -0.31 6.79 -30.77
C GLY A 149 0.70 5.99 -29.97
N LYS A 150 1.74 6.67 -29.47
CA LYS A 150 2.84 6.10 -28.70
C LYS A 150 2.72 6.43 -27.23
N VAL A 151 2.73 5.40 -26.41
CA VAL A 151 2.58 5.48 -24.95
C VAL A 151 3.87 5.06 -24.26
N MET A 152 4.29 5.82 -23.25
CA MET A 152 5.38 5.45 -22.35
C MET A 152 4.85 5.38 -20.93
N MET A 153 5.26 4.36 -20.17
CA MET A 153 4.85 4.15 -18.79
C MET A 153 6.02 4.41 -17.83
N PHE A 154 5.69 4.86 -16.61
CA PHE A 154 6.64 5.16 -15.54
C PHE A 154 6.19 4.48 -14.25
N VAL A 155 7.12 3.83 -13.57
CA VAL A 155 6.83 3.02 -12.38
C VAL A 155 8.07 2.92 -11.48
N GLY A 156 7.88 2.65 -10.20
CA GLY A 156 9.00 2.46 -9.26
C GLY A 156 9.86 1.25 -9.60
N THR A 157 9.23 0.08 -9.70
CA THR A 157 9.89 -1.19 -10.04
C THR A 157 8.93 -2.11 -10.77
N MET A 158 9.48 -3.01 -11.59
CA MET A 158 8.73 -4.11 -12.22
C MET A 158 8.86 -5.42 -11.42
N ASP A 159 9.53 -5.41 -10.26
CA ASP A 159 9.66 -6.60 -9.41
C ASP A 159 8.40 -6.85 -8.57
N ALA A 160 7.60 -5.82 -8.29
CA ALA A 160 6.33 -5.91 -7.59
C ALA A 160 5.21 -6.44 -8.49
N ASP A 161 4.33 -7.29 -7.93
CA ASP A 161 3.21 -7.88 -8.69
C ASP A 161 2.23 -6.81 -9.16
N ASN A 162 1.88 -5.83 -8.32
CA ASN A 162 0.96 -4.77 -8.71
C ASN A 162 1.41 -3.99 -9.96
N ALA A 163 2.72 -3.74 -10.12
CA ALA A 163 3.26 -3.06 -11.29
C ALA A 163 3.09 -3.91 -12.56
N ARG A 164 3.45 -5.20 -12.50
CA ARG A 164 3.31 -6.12 -13.63
C ARG A 164 1.86 -6.29 -14.04
N GLU A 165 0.98 -6.50 -13.08
CA GLU A 165 -0.46 -6.70 -13.30
C GLU A 165 -1.12 -5.47 -13.93
N ARG A 166 -0.79 -4.24 -13.48
CA ARG A 166 -1.26 -3.00 -14.11
C ARG A 166 -0.81 -2.90 -15.56
N VAL A 167 0.47 -3.18 -15.82
CA VAL A 167 1.02 -3.20 -17.20
C VAL A 167 0.31 -4.24 -18.06
N ASP A 168 0.08 -5.44 -17.54
CA ASP A 168 -0.58 -6.52 -18.28
C ASP A 168 -2.04 -6.16 -18.58
N GLY A 169 -2.77 -5.60 -17.62
CA GLY A 169 -4.13 -5.08 -17.84
C GLY A 169 -4.19 -3.99 -18.91
N ILE A 170 -3.22 -3.05 -18.93
CA ILE A 170 -3.12 -2.04 -20.00
C ILE A 170 -2.85 -2.71 -21.35
N LYS A 171 -1.88 -3.64 -21.42
CA LYS A 171 -1.55 -4.38 -22.66
C LYS A 171 -2.75 -5.14 -23.19
N ASP A 172 -3.54 -5.79 -22.33
CA ASP A 172 -4.75 -6.52 -22.72
C ASP A 172 -5.71 -5.63 -23.50
N VAL A 173 -5.96 -4.42 -23.01
CA VAL A 173 -6.90 -3.46 -23.61
C VAL A 173 -6.36 -2.85 -24.89
N LEU A 174 -5.04 -2.60 -24.94
CA LEU A 174 -4.42 -1.97 -26.11
C LEU A 174 -4.12 -2.95 -27.25
N LYS A 175 -4.23 -4.26 -27.00
CA LYS A 175 -4.02 -5.30 -28.00
C LYS A 175 -4.96 -5.13 -29.20
N GLY A 176 -4.39 -5.11 -30.40
CA GLY A 176 -5.14 -4.96 -31.64
C GLY A 176 -5.57 -3.52 -31.97
N THR A 177 -5.16 -2.54 -31.18
CA THR A 177 -5.31 -1.10 -31.46
C THR A 177 -4.07 -0.54 -32.20
N ASN A 178 -4.17 0.69 -32.68
CA ASN A 178 -3.03 1.44 -33.24
C ASN A 178 -2.21 2.16 -32.14
N ILE A 179 -2.36 1.79 -30.86
CA ILE A 179 -1.62 2.37 -29.74
C ILE A 179 -0.43 1.46 -29.41
N GLN A 180 0.77 2.03 -29.36
CA GLN A 180 2.01 1.31 -29.11
C GLN A 180 2.61 1.71 -27.76
N ILE A 181 2.82 0.74 -26.88
CA ILE A 181 3.66 0.92 -25.68
C ILE A 181 5.12 0.85 -26.14
N VAL A 182 5.83 1.97 -26.07
CA VAL A 182 7.20 2.08 -26.61
C VAL A 182 8.26 1.80 -25.56
N ASP A 183 7.97 2.07 -24.27
CA ASP A 183 8.91 1.83 -23.17
C ASP A 183 8.18 1.83 -21.82
N ILE A 184 8.80 1.18 -20.84
CA ILE A 184 8.42 1.22 -19.42
C ILE A 184 9.67 1.59 -18.64
N ARG A 185 9.68 2.76 -18.00
CA ARG A 185 10.83 3.26 -17.26
C ARG A 185 10.65 3.11 -15.75
N THR A 186 11.65 2.52 -15.13
CA THR A 186 11.71 2.37 -13.68
C THR A 186 12.60 3.43 -13.04
N ASP A 187 12.24 3.87 -11.86
CA ASP A 187 12.96 4.89 -11.11
C ASP A 187 13.49 4.41 -9.75
N GLY A 188 13.08 3.22 -9.27
CA GLY A 188 13.49 2.68 -7.97
C GLY A 188 12.88 3.46 -6.80
N VAL A 189 11.73 4.10 -7.02
CA VAL A 189 11.04 4.98 -6.04
C VAL A 189 11.86 6.24 -5.69
N ASP A 190 12.77 6.64 -6.57
CA ASP A 190 13.47 7.91 -6.51
C ASP A 190 12.67 8.98 -7.28
N PHE A 191 12.09 9.93 -6.58
CA PHE A 191 11.22 10.97 -7.16
C PHE A 191 11.96 11.92 -8.10
N ALA A 192 13.25 12.19 -7.83
CA ALA A 192 14.09 13.02 -8.73
C ALA A 192 14.38 12.26 -10.03
N LYS A 193 14.70 10.98 -9.93
CA LYS A 193 14.89 10.10 -11.10
C LYS A 193 13.58 9.89 -11.86
N ALA A 194 12.44 9.76 -11.17
CA ALA A 194 11.13 9.70 -11.81
C ALA A 194 10.89 10.92 -12.70
N LYS A 195 11.12 12.14 -12.19
CA LYS A 195 10.99 13.37 -12.96
C LYS A 195 12.00 13.44 -14.10
N ALA A 196 13.27 13.11 -13.85
CA ALA A 196 14.32 13.10 -14.87
C ALA A 196 14.01 12.14 -16.03
N ASN A 197 13.48 10.96 -15.73
CA ASN A 197 13.02 10.00 -16.74
C ASN A 197 11.97 10.58 -17.67
N VAL A 198 11.02 11.37 -17.12
CA VAL A 198 9.98 12.04 -17.91
C VAL A 198 10.59 13.15 -18.77
N GLN A 199 11.45 13.98 -18.19
CA GLN A 199 12.13 15.08 -18.93
C GLN A 199 12.95 14.54 -20.11
N ASP A 200 13.70 13.45 -19.92
CA ASP A 200 14.43 12.78 -21.00
C ASP A 200 13.49 12.25 -22.09
N ALA A 201 12.36 11.64 -21.70
CA ALA A 201 11.37 11.16 -22.64
C ALA A 201 10.75 12.30 -23.47
N LEU A 202 10.44 13.42 -22.81
CA LEU A 202 9.89 14.61 -23.47
C LEU A 202 10.90 15.27 -24.42
N ALA A 203 12.19 15.29 -24.07
CA ALA A 203 13.26 15.84 -24.91
C ALA A 203 13.48 15.00 -26.19
N LYS A 204 13.37 13.66 -26.09
CA LYS A 204 13.43 12.76 -27.24
C LYS A 204 12.23 12.91 -28.16
N GLY A 205 11.10 13.29 -27.62
CA GLY A 205 9.86 13.51 -28.38
C GLY A 205 9.21 12.24 -28.93
N GLY A 206 8.21 12.44 -29.81
CA GLY A 206 7.53 11.32 -30.48
C GLY A 206 6.61 10.49 -29.57
N LEU A 207 6.11 11.06 -28.48
CA LEU A 207 5.17 10.45 -27.55
C LEU A 207 3.84 11.19 -27.56
N ASP A 208 2.75 10.45 -27.46
CA ASP A 208 1.39 10.99 -27.47
C ASP A 208 0.73 10.88 -26.08
N CYS A 209 1.13 9.88 -25.27
CA CYS A 209 0.61 9.67 -23.92
C CYS A 209 1.70 9.18 -22.96
N LEU A 210 1.65 9.69 -21.72
CA LEU A 210 2.49 9.25 -20.61
C LEU A 210 1.59 8.66 -19.50
N VAL A 211 2.02 7.56 -18.89
CA VAL A 211 1.26 6.86 -17.85
C VAL A 211 2.08 6.70 -16.58
N GLY A 212 1.58 7.22 -15.46
CA GLY A 212 2.16 6.99 -14.14
C GLY A 212 1.47 5.82 -13.47
N LEU A 213 2.20 4.76 -13.13
CA LEU A 213 1.63 3.53 -12.56
C LEU A 213 1.59 3.50 -11.03
N TYR A 214 2.35 4.37 -10.35
CA TYR A 214 2.32 4.58 -8.91
C TYR A 214 1.91 6.01 -8.55
N SER A 215 1.43 6.21 -7.34
CA SER A 215 0.88 7.49 -6.87
C SER A 215 1.80 8.69 -7.10
N TYR A 216 3.10 8.53 -6.91
CA TYR A 216 4.09 9.59 -7.07
C TYR A 216 4.58 9.80 -8.52
N ASN A 217 4.38 8.84 -9.43
CA ASN A 217 4.80 8.99 -10.83
C ASN A 217 3.96 10.04 -11.56
N THR A 218 2.65 10.01 -11.37
CA THR A 218 1.72 10.92 -12.08
C THR A 218 2.01 12.40 -11.82
N PRO A 219 2.23 12.86 -10.56
CA PRO A 219 2.60 14.27 -10.32
C PRO A 219 3.95 14.64 -10.94
N GLN A 220 4.93 13.73 -11.01
CA GLN A 220 6.19 13.99 -11.70
C GLN A 220 5.99 14.17 -13.22
N ILE A 221 5.12 13.35 -13.83
CA ILE A 221 4.73 13.49 -15.24
C ILE A 221 4.03 14.83 -15.47
N TYR A 222 3.03 15.15 -14.65
CA TYR A 222 2.29 16.40 -14.75
C TYR A 222 3.19 17.63 -14.68
N SER A 223 4.08 17.66 -13.68
CA SER A 223 5.05 18.75 -13.50
C SER A 223 5.97 18.89 -14.71
N ALA A 224 6.60 17.80 -15.17
CA ALA A 224 7.52 17.83 -16.30
C ALA A 224 6.84 18.23 -17.62
N VAL A 225 5.62 17.76 -17.88
CA VAL A 225 4.84 18.11 -19.07
C VAL A 225 4.47 19.61 -19.07
N LYS A 226 4.10 20.17 -17.91
CA LYS A 226 3.81 21.62 -17.79
C LYS A 226 5.07 22.46 -17.97
N GLU A 227 6.19 22.09 -17.35
CA GLU A 227 7.48 22.77 -17.47
C GLU A 227 7.99 22.77 -18.93
N ALA A 228 7.74 21.69 -19.67
CA ALA A 228 8.08 21.59 -21.09
C ALA A 228 7.11 22.32 -22.02
N GLY A 229 6.05 22.96 -21.51
CA GLY A 229 5.03 23.63 -22.33
C GLY A 229 4.19 22.67 -23.20
N LYS A 230 4.10 21.39 -22.83
CA LYS A 230 3.43 20.35 -23.62
C LYS A 230 2.04 19.96 -23.05
N ALA A 231 1.54 20.70 -22.07
CA ALA A 231 0.19 20.51 -21.54
C ALA A 231 -0.88 20.59 -22.65
N GLY A 232 -1.79 19.60 -22.70
CA GLY A 232 -2.79 19.47 -23.76
C GLY A 232 -2.28 18.81 -25.06
N GLN A 233 -0.97 18.86 -25.35
CA GLN A 233 -0.37 18.18 -26.49
C GLN A 233 -0.10 16.69 -26.19
N ILE A 234 0.46 16.40 -25.01
CA ILE A 234 0.71 15.05 -24.54
C ILE A 234 -0.39 14.69 -23.53
N LYS A 235 -1.02 13.54 -23.74
CA LYS A 235 -2.04 13.02 -22.84
C LYS A 235 -1.38 12.39 -21.61
N ILE A 236 -2.07 12.42 -20.48
CA ILE A 236 -1.60 11.80 -19.24
C ILE A 236 -2.71 10.94 -18.65
N VAL A 237 -2.40 9.71 -18.31
CA VAL A 237 -3.26 8.82 -17.49
C VAL A 237 -2.47 8.44 -16.25
N GLY A 238 -3.12 8.44 -15.09
CA GLY A 238 -2.44 8.23 -13.82
C GLY A 238 -3.06 7.17 -12.95
N PHE A 239 -2.40 6.96 -11.83
CA PHE A 239 -2.89 6.19 -10.70
C PHE A 239 -2.89 7.07 -9.46
N ASP A 240 -3.85 6.79 -8.59
CA ASP A 240 -4.02 7.32 -7.23
C ASP A 240 -4.37 8.82 -7.14
N GLU A 241 -4.48 9.29 -5.92
CA GLU A 241 -5.11 10.57 -5.55
C GLU A 241 -4.13 11.65 -5.07
N ASP A 242 -2.87 11.61 -5.49
CA ASP A 242 -1.95 12.69 -5.15
C ASP A 242 -2.59 14.07 -5.45
N PRO A 243 -2.43 15.07 -4.58
CA PRO A 243 -3.04 16.39 -4.77
C PRO A 243 -2.67 17.09 -6.08
N GLN A 244 -1.48 16.84 -6.63
CA GLN A 244 -1.09 17.39 -7.94
C GLN A 244 -1.76 16.63 -9.09
N THR A 245 -1.90 15.31 -8.95
CA THR A 245 -2.67 14.49 -9.90
C THR A 245 -4.12 14.97 -9.99
N LEU A 246 -4.78 15.16 -8.84
CA LEU A 246 -6.16 15.66 -8.82
C LEU A 246 -6.30 17.09 -9.38
N ARG A 247 -5.30 17.96 -9.16
CA ARG A 247 -5.25 19.28 -9.82
C ARG A 247 -5.13 19.15 -11.34
N GLY A 248 -4.26 18.23 -11.81
CA GLY A 248 -4.08 17.99 -13.24
C GLY A 248 -5.33 17.42 -13.92
N VAL A 249 -6.11 16.60 -13.20
CA VAL A 249 -7.42 16.12 -13.68
C VAL A 249 -8.41 17.28 -13.75
N ALA A 250 -8.46 18.13 -12.71
CA ALA A 250 -9.38 19.27 -12.65
C ALA A 250 -9.08 20.32 -13.74
N ASP A 251 -7.80 20.62 -14.01
CA ASP A 251 -7.41 21.56 -15.06
C ASP A 251 -7.44 20.96 -16.48
N GLY A 252 -7.67 19.64 -16.60
CA GLY A 252 -7.77 18.92 -17.87
C GLY A 252 -6.43 18.54 -18.51
N THR A 253 -5.31 18.73 -17.84
CA THR A 253 -3.98 18.28 -18.30
C THR A 253 -3.85 16.76 -18.19
N ILE A 254 -4.44 16.16 -17.15
CA ILE A 254 -4.53 14.71 -16.95
C ILE A 254 -5.92 14.24 -17.38
N GLN A 255 -5.98 13.22 -18.23
CA GLN A 255 -7.21 12.63 -18.74
C GLN A 255 -8.04 12.01 -17.63
N ALA A 256 -7.42 11.13 -16.85
CA ALA A 256 -8.01 10.47 -15.70
C ALA A 256 -6.92 9.87 -14.80
N THR A 257 -7.31 9.54 -13.56
CA THR A 257 -6.51 8.72 -12.64
C THR A 257 -7.34 7.55 -12.10
N ILE A 258 -6.72 6.39 -11.99
CA ILE A 258 -7.32 5.18 -11.42
C ILE A 258 -6.98 5.16 -9.94
N VAL A 259 -7.96 5.43 -9.10
CA VAL A 259 -7.75 5.61 -7.66
C VAL A 259 -8.07 4.32 -6.91
N GLN A 260 -7.15 3.89 -6.08
CA GLN A 260 -7.32 2.81 -5.12
C GLN A 260 -7.98 3.34 -3.84
N GLN A 261 -8.14 2.49 -2.83
CA GLN A 261 -8.72 2.89 -1.55
C GLN A 261 -7.78 2.52 -0.39
N PRO A 262 -6.61 3.19 -0.27
CA PRO A 262 -5.60 2.84 0.73
C PRO A 262 -6.09 2.95 2.18
N PHE A 263 -7.04 3.83 2.47
CA PHE A 263 -7.69 3.87 3.79
C PHE A 263 -8.30 2.51 4.15
N GLU A 264 -9.05 1.92 3.21
CA GLU A 264 -9.67 0.61 3.42
C GLU A 264 -8.62 -0.51 3.53
N PHE A 265 -7.50 -0.40 2.82
CA PHE A 265 -6.39 -1.34 2.96
C PHE A 265 -5.87 -1.38 4.39
N GLY A 266 -5.62 -0.23 4.99
CA GLY A 266 -5.17 -0.13 6.38
C GLY A 266 -6.24 -0.57 7.36
N TYR A 267 -7.45 -0.06 7.23
CA TYR A 267 -8.55 -0.34 8.15
C TYR A 267 -8.96 -1.81 8.14
N GLN A 268 -9.24 -2.36 6.95
CA GLN A 268 -9.71 -3.72 6.80
C GLN A 268 -8.64 -4.75 7.15
N SER A 269 -7.37 -4.49 6.79
CA SER A 269 -6.27 -5.38 7.19
C SER A 269 -6.19 -5.54 8.71
N MET A 270 -6.29 -4.44 9.48
CA MET A 270 -6.22 -4.51 10.93
C MET A 270 -7.46 -5.19 11.52
N THR A 271 -8.66 -4.81 11.10
CA THR A 271 -9.91 -5.36 11.65
C THR A 271 -10.09 -6.84 11.33
N ASP A 272 -9.74 -7.27 10.11
CA ASP A 272 -9.84 -8.68 9.72
C ASP A 272 -8.73 -9.54 10.38
N MET A 273 -7.54 -8.95 10.61
CA MET A 273 -6.48 -9.63 11.36
C MET A 273 -6.90 -9.88 12.83
N ILE A 274 -7.60 -8.93 13.45
CA ILE A 274 -8.18 -9.10 14.78
C ILE A 274 -9.22 -10.22 14.79
N LYS A 275 -10.11 -10.29 13.79
CA LYS A 275 -11.07 -11.40 13.66
C LYS A 275 -10.33 -12.74 13.57
N TYR A 276 -9.31 -12.82 12.73
CA TYR A 276 -8.50 -14.04 12.58
C TYR A 276 -7.84 -14.47 13.87
N LEU A 277 -7.26 -13.53 14.63
CA LEU A 277 -6.63 -13.77 15.93
C LEU A 277 -7.62 -14.19 17.04
N ASN A 278 -8.92 -13.95 16.82
CA ASN A 278 -10.04 -14.38 17.68
C ASN A 278 -10.81 -15.57 17.07
N ASP A 279 -10.15 -16.36 16.20
CA ASP A 279 -10.67 -17.57 15.55
C ASP A 279 -11.85 -17.35 14.58
N ASP A 280 -12.23 -16.11 14.28
CA ASP A 280 -13.20 -15.81 13.22
C ASP A 280 -12.50 -15.74 11.86
N LYS A 281 -12.74 -16.76 11.03
CA LYS A 281 -12.21 -16.89 9.67
C LYS A 281 -13.30 -16.75 8.60
N SER A 282 -14.51 -16.35 8.98
CA SER A 282 -15.68 -16.27 8.09
C SER A 282 -15.53 -15.21 6.99
N PHE A 283 -14.64 -14.23 7.19
CA PHE A 283 -14.35 -13.18 6.22
C PHE A 283 -13.44 -13.63 5.07
N ILE A 284 -12.78 -14.80 5.18
CA ILE A 284 -11.80 -15.27 4.18
C ILE A 284 -12.54 -15.90 3.00
N PRO A 285 -12.47 -15.33 1.78
CA PRO A 285 -13.08 -15.94 0.61
C PRO A 285 -12.29 -17.17 0.13
N ALA A 286 -12.93 -18.05 -0.62
CA ALA A 286 -12.32 -19.30 -1.08
C ALA A 286 -11.03 -19.12 -1.93
N ASN A 287 -10.89 -17.98 -2.59
CA ASN A 287 -9.70 -17.62 -3.37
C ASN A 287 -8.66 -16.84 -2.57
N HIS A 288 -8.90 -16.58 -1.29
CA HIS A 288 -8.04 -15.78 -0.42
C HIS A 288 -7.74 -14.35 -0.92
N LEU A 289 -8.68 -13.74 -1.68
CA LEU A 289 -8.55 -12.38 -2.21
C LEU A 289 -9.75 -11.53 -1.78
N ILE A 290 -9.50 -10.51 -0.97
CA ILE A 290 -10.48 -9.46 -0.63
C ILE A 290 -10.19 -8.26 -1.53
N ILE A 291 -10.99 -8.14 -2.58
CA ILE A 291 -10.79 -7.09 -3.57
C ILE A 291 -11.55 -5.84 -3.19
N ILE A 292 -10.82 -4.75 -3.04
CA ILE A 292 -11.34 -3.41 -2.82
C ILE A 292 -11.36 -2.68 -4.16
N PRO A 293 -12.55 -2.26 -4.64
CA PRO A 293 -12.69 -1.74 -6.01
C PRO A 293 -11.98 -0.39 -6.17
N THR A 294 -11.46 -0.15 -7.37
CA THR A 294 -10.92 1.15 -7.79
C THR A 294 -12.02 2.11 -8.25
N ARG A 295 -11.67 3.40 -8.35
CA ARG A 295 -12.52 4.46 -8.91
C ARG A 295 -11.77 5.17 -10.03
N ILE A 296 -12.45 5.41 -11.15
CA ILE A 296 -11.92 6.27 -12.20
C ILE A 296 -12.29 7.72 -11.84
N ILE A 297 -11.28 8.56 -11.68
CA ILE A 297 -11.45 9.98 -11.40
C ILE A 297 -11.04 10.76 -12.63
N ASP A 298 -12.02 11.44 -13.22
CA ASP A 298 -11.87 12.30 -14.38
C ASP A 298 -12.43 13.70 -14.10
N LYS A 299 -12.46 14.56 -15.12
CA LYS A 299 -12.93 15.94 -14.99
C LYS A 299 -14.38 16.05 -14.49
N SER A 300 -15.22 15.04 -14.72
CA SER A 300 -16.63 15.06 -14.36
C SER A 300 -16.88 14.86 -12.86
N ASN A 301 -15.98 14.18 -12.14
CA ASN A 301 -16.16 13.77 -10.75
C ASN A 301 -15.03 14.19 -9.80
N VAL A 302 -13.94 14.77 -10.29
CA VAL A 302 -12.77 15.14 -9.48
C VAL A 302 -13.10 16.13 -8.35
N ALA A 303 -14.02 17.06 -8.56
CA ALA A 303 -14.39 18.05 -7.54
C ALA A 303 -15.06 17.40 -6.32
N ASP A 304 -15.98 16.47 -6.56
CA ASP A 304 -16.65 15.70 -5.51
C ASP A 304 -15.66 14.80 -4.78
N PHE A 305 -14.77 14.14 -5.55
CA PHE A 305 -13.74 13.28 -4.98
C PHE A 305 -12.75 14.07 -4.12
N GLN A 306 -12.31 15.26 -4.52
CA GLN A 306 -11.49 16.14 -3.69
C GLN A 306 -12.21 16.55 -2.40
N GLY A 307 -13.53 16.76 -2.46
CA GLY A 307 -14.36 17.00 -1.28
C GLY A 307 -14.39 15.82 -0.31
N PHE A 308 -14.50 14.61 -0.86
CA PHE A 308 -14.42 13.36 -0.09
C PHE A 308 -13.06 13.19 0.58
N MET A 309 -11.95 13.37 -0.16
CA MET A 309 -10.59 13.24 0.38
C MET A 309 -10.30 14.23 1.50
N ARG A 310 -10.72 15.49 1.37
CA ARG A 310 -10.57 16.49 2.46
C ARG A 310 -11.26 16.02 3.75
N LYS A 311 -12.46 15.47 3.66
CA LYS A 311 -13.19 14.96 4.83
C LYS A 311 -12.53 13.72 5.44
N LEU A 312 -11.97 12.84 4.60
CA LEU A 312 -11.29 11.63 5.05
C LEU A 312 -9.98 11.95 5.81
N LEU A 313 -9.24 12.94 5.35
CA LEU A 313 -7.93 13.29 5.92
C LEU A 313 -8.01 14.25 7.12
N GLN A 314 -9.15 14.92 7.34
CA GLN A 314 -9.37 15.85 8.47
C GLN A 314 -9.87 15.15 9.74
N LYS A 315 -10.28 13.90 9.67
CA LYS A 315 -10.71 13.08 10.80
C LYS A 315 -9.56 12.28 11.37
#